data_6aa546a4f21541682f63379035361c4c
#
_entry.id   6aa546a4f21541682f63379035361c4c
#
_cell.length_a   1.000
_cell.length_b   1.000
_cell.length_c   1.000
_cell.angle_alpha   90.00
_cell.angle_beta   90.00
_cell.angle_gamma   90.00
#
_symmetry.space_group_name_H-M   'P 1'
#
loop_
_entity.id
_entity.type
_entity.pdbx_description
1 polymer ?
#
loop_
_entity_poly.entity_id
_entity_poly.type
_entity_poly.pdbx_seq_one_letter_code
_entity_poly.pdbx_strand_id
1 'polypeptide(L)'
;KWMFKTACSVIIVTNTWNIVMAVFDVAQNIVNSASGIIVSDTSLRFESLIPDLEAQLEAMELGTLFGVWMQSFLVGICMHILTICIFLISFGRMLEIYVMTSVAPIPMANMLGRDSHMGQNYMKSLGALGLQAFLIIICVAIYAALVQNIAVTGDISYAIWTCMGYTVLLCFSLLKTGSMAKSILGAH
;
A
#
# COMPACT_ATOMS: atom_id res chain seq x y z
N LYS A 1 -1.61 -0.34 -45.82
CA LYS A 1 -2.12 0.03 -44.47
C LYS A 1 -2.45 -1.18 -43.58
N TRP A 2 -3.12 -2.21 -44.13
CA TRP A 2 -3.52 -3.40 -43.37
C TRP A 2 -2.31 -4.24 -42.93
N MET A 3 -1.40 -4.56 -43.82
CA MET A 3 -0.16 -5.32 -43.53
C MET A 3 0.72 -4.65 -42.46
N PHE A 4 0.82 -3.32 -42.49
CA PHE A 4 1.58 -2.57 -41.45
C PHE A 4 0.95 -2.70 -40.07
N LYS A 5 -0.39 -2.58 -39.98
CA LYS A 5 -1.10 -2.78 -38.68
C LYS A 5 -0.91 -4.20 -38.15
N THR A 6 -0.97 -5.21 -39.01
CA THR A 6 -0.79 -6.61 -38.62
C THR A 6 0.65 -6.85 -38.15
N ALA A 7 1.64 -6.33 -38.85
CA ALA A 7 3.05 -6.45 -38.44
C ALA A 7 3.30 -5.76 -37.06
N CYS A 8 2.80 -4.54 -36.88
CA CYS A 8 2.91 -3.84 -35.59
C CYS A 8 2.18 -4.58 -34.48
N SER A 9 1.00 -5.16 -34.74
CA SER A 9 0.25 -5.95 -33.75
C SER A 9 1.05 -7.19 -33.31
N VAL A 10 1.67 -7.90 -34.24
CA VAL A 10 2.52 -9.07 -33.95
C VAL A 10 3.70 -8.65 -33.06
N ILE A 11 4.38 -7.55 -33.41
CA ILE A 11 5.51 -7.05 -32.60
C ILE A 11 5.08 -6.69 -31.18
N ILE A 12 3.93 -6.02 -31.01
CA ILE A 12 3.40 -5.67 -29.69
C ILE A 12 3.07 -6.92 -28.89
N VAL A 13 2.38 -7.90 -29.49
CA VAL A 13 2.00 -9.15 -28.80
C VAL A 13 3.25 -9.94 -28.42
N THR A 14 4.26 -10.02 -29.29
CA THR A 14 5.51 -10.74 -29.00
C THR A 14 6.30 -10.06 -27.86
N ASN A 15 6.22 -8.74 -27.75
CA ASN A 15 6.89 -7.98 -26.69
C ASN A 15 5.99 -7.60 -25.52
N THR A 16 4.78 -8.16 -25.42
CA THR A 16 3.82 -7.83 -24.33
C THR A 16 4.45 -8.00 -22.96
N TRP A 17 5.19 -9.08 -22.74
CA TRP A 17 5.88 -9.33 -21.47
C TRP A 17 6.87 -8.21 -21.12
N ASN A 18 7.70 -7.81 -22.06
CA ASN A 18 8.69 -6.75 -21.85
C ASN A 18 8.02 -5.40 -21.58
N ILE A 19 6.91 -5.09 -22.25
CA ILE A 19 6.16 -3.86 -22.04
C ILE A 19 5.53 -3.84 -20.64
N VAL A 20 4.89 -4.94 -20.24
CA VAL A 20 4.26 -5.06 -18.92
C VAL A 20 5.32 -4.97 -17.81
N MET A 21 6.44 -5.70 -17.97
CA MET A 21 7.53 -5.65 -16.99
C MET A 21 8.17 -4.27 -16.91
N ALA A 22 8.34 -3.56 -18.00
CA ALA A 22 8.87 -2.19 -18.00
C ALA A 22 7.98 -1.22 -17.19
N VAL A 23 6.65 -1.36 -17.27
CA VAL A 23 5.72 -0.55 -16.46
C VAL A 23 5.89 -0.86 -14.96
N PHE A 24 6.02 -2.14 -14.61
CA PHE A 24 6.24 -2.53 -13.21
C PHE A 24 7.63 -2.15 -12.70
N ASP A 25 8.67 -2.24 -13.52
CA ASP A 25 10.02 -1.82 -13.15
C ASP A 25 10.09 -0.32 -12.80
N VAL A 26 9.41 0.52 -13.60
CA VAL A 26 9.29 1.95 -13.30
C VAL A 26 8.54 2.18 -11.98
N ALA A 27 7.40 1.50 -11.78
CA ALA A 27 6.65 1.58 -10.55
C ALA A 27 7.48 1.11 -9.33
N GLN A 28 8.21 0.00 -9.46
CA GLN A 28 9.04 -0.56 -8.41
C GLN A 28 10.24 0.34 -8.06
N ASN A 29 10.86 0.98 -9.04
CA ASN A 29 11.93 1.95 -8.80
C ASN A 29 11.44 3.16 -8.00
N ILE A 30 10.24 3.68 -8.32
CA ILE A 30 9.61 4.77 -7.56
C ILE A 30 9.31 4.31 -6.13
N VAL A 31 8.76 3.13 -5.97
CA VAL A 31 8.45 2.49 -4.69
C VAL A 31 9.71 2.32 -3.84
N ASN A 32 10.78 1.76 -4.38
CA ASN A 32 12.04 1.53 -3.67
C ASN A 32 12.70 2.85 -3.25
N SER A 33 12.67 3.86 -4.11
CA SER A 33 13.21 5.19 -3.78
C SER A 33 12.42 5.85 -2.65
N ALA A 34 11.09 5.73 -2.64
CA ALA A 34 10.24 6.27 -1.59
C ALA A 34 10.40 5.51 -0.27
N SER A 35 10.44 4.18 -0.30
CA SER A 35 10.55 3.33 0.91
C SER A 35 11.90 3.49 1.60
N GLY A 36 12.99 3.67 0.85
CA GLY A 36 14.33 3.87 1.42
C GLY A 36 14.43 5.13 2.29
N ILE A 37 13.71 6.19 1.94
CA ILE A 37 13.68 7.44 2.72
C ILE A 37 12.85 7.26 4.00
N ILE A 38 11.75 6.50 3.94
CA ILE A 38 10.81 6.35 5.05
C ILE A 38 11.33 5.40 6.13
N VAL A 39 11.91 4.26 5.73
CA VAL A 39 12.35 3.22 6.67
C VAL A 39 13.54 3.68 7.51
N SER A 40 14.47 4.44 6.93
CA SER A 40 15.66 4.92 7.66
C SER A 40 15.33 5.89 8.81
N ASP A 41 14.31 6.75 8.63
CA ASP A 41 13.92 7.71 9.68
C ASP A 41 13.04 7.09 10.78
N THR A 42 12.27 6.05 10.45
CA THR A 42 11.29 5.48 11.37
C THR A 42 11.91 4.52 12.39
N SER A 43 12.88 3.69 11.98
CA SER A 43 13.51 2.68 12.85
C SER A 43 14.34 3.29 13.97
N LEU A 44 15.04 4.39 13.71
CA LEU A 44 15.92 5.05 14.68
C LEU A 44 15.16 5.75 15.83
N ARG A 45 13.90 6.12 15.63
CA ARG A 45 13.10 6.80 16.65
C ARG A 45 12.37 5.85 17.61
N PHE A 46 11.99 4.67 17.16
CA PHE A 46 11.34 3.68 18.03
C PHE A 46 12.26 3.18 19.14
N GLU A 47 13.53 2.98 18.86
CA GLU A 47 14.51 2.49 19.82
C GLU A 47 14.76 3.49 20.97
N SER A 48 14.63 4.79 20.72
CA SER A 48 14.81 5.84 21.74
C SER A 48 13.60 6.03 22.66
N LEU A 49 12.43 5.51 22.31
CA LEU A 49 11.17 5.67 23.08
C LEU A 49 10.97 4.58 24.13
N ILE A 50 11.61 3.42 23.98
CA ILE A 50 11.43 2.26 24.87
C ILE A 50 11.83 2.59 26.34
N PRO A 51 13.00 3.23 26.60
CA PRO A 51 13.42 3.53 27.97
C PRO A 51 12.47 4.49 28.71
N ASP A 52 11.91 5.48 27.99
CA ASP A 52 10.98 6.46 28.58
C ASP A 52 9.63 5.82 28.96
N LEU A 53 9.17 4.83 28.18
CA LEU A 53 7.96 4.05 28.47
C LEU A 53 8.16 3.11 29.67
N GLU A 54 9.31 2.47 29.80
CA GLU A 54 9.63 1.64 30.97
C GLU A 54 9.63 2.46 32.26
N ALA A 55 10.28 3.60 32.28
CA ALA A 55 10.33 4.49 33.44
C ALA A 55 8.93 4.99 33.84
N GLN A 56 8.04 5.26 32.91
CA GLN A 56 6.66 5.67 33.18
C GLN A 56 5.81 4.51 33.74
N LEU A 57 6.00 3.28 33.24
CA LEU A 57 5.28 2.10 33.74
C LEU A 57 5.71 1.72 35.17
N GLU A 58 7.00 1.84 35.51
CA GLU A 58 7.51 1.58 36.85
C GLU A 58 7.00 2.58 37.91
N ALA A 59 6.70 3.81 37.50
CA ALA A 59 6.18 4.86 38.38
C ALA A 59 4.67 4.77 38.64
N MET A 60 3.95 3.86 37.96
CA MET A 60 2.49 3.73 38.08
C MET A 60 2.06 2.87 39.27
N GLU A 61 0.97 3.27 39.92
CA GLU A 61 0.30 2.52 40.98
C GLU A 61 -0.33 1.22 40.41
N LEU A 62 -0.32 0.13 41.19
CA LEU A 62 -0.81 -1.20 40.75
C LEU A 62 -2.23 -1.19 40.16
N GLY A 63 -3.13 -0.33 40.68
CA GLY A 63 -4.50 -0.20 40.16
C GLY A 63 -4.55 0.39 38.76
N THR A 64 -3.77 1.42 38.50
CA THR A 64 -3.64 2.07 37.21
C THR A 64 -2.96 1.15 36.19
N LEU A 65 -1.95 0.40 36.65
CA LEU A 65 -1.24 -0.58 35.82
C LEU A 65 -2.16 -1.71 35.32
N PHE A 66 -3.07 -2.21 36.20
CA PHE A 66 -4.06 -3.20 35.78
C PHE A 66 -5.05 -2.64 34.77
N GLY A 67 -5.46 -1.39 34.89
CA GLY A 67 -6.31 -0.69 33.92
C GLY A 67 -5.63 -0.59 32.55
N VAL A 68 -4.38 -0.15 32.50
CA VAL A 68 -3.58 -0.06 31.28
C VAL A 68 -3.35 -1.45 30.64
N TRP A 69 -3.12 -2.48 31.47
CA TRP A 69 -2.96 -3.87 30.97
C TRP A 69 -4.23 -4.39 30.31
N MET A 70 -5.40 -4.21 30.94
CA MET A 70 -6.68 -4.63 30.35
C MET A 70 -6.98 -3.89 29.05
N GLN A 71 -6.70 -2.59 29.00
CA GLN A 71 -6.86 -1.76 27.83
C GLN A 71 -5.93 -2.18 26.70
N SER A 72 -4.66 -2.45 27.03
CA SER A 72 -3.66 -2.94 26.06
C SER A 72 -4.04 -4.29 25.47
N PHE A 73 -4.61 -5.19 26.30
CA PHE A 73 -5.11 -6.48 25.84
C PHE A 73 -6.25 -6.34 24.82
N LEU A 74 -7.23 -5.47 25.09
CA LEU A 74 -8.33 -5.23 24.16
C LEU A 74 -7.85 -4.62 22.83
N VAL A 75 -7.00 -3.60 22.94
CA VAL A 75 -6.41 -2.95 21.74
C VAL A 75 -5.51 -3.93 20.99
N GLY A 76 -4.78 -4.79 21.68
CA GLY A 76 -3.96 -5.84 21.08
C GLY A 76 -4.77 -6.78 20.19
N ILE A 77 -5.94 -7.24 20.64
CA ILE A 77 -6.84 -8.07 19.81
C ILE A 77 -7.29 -7.30 18.56
N CYS A 78 -7.70 -6.05 18.70
CA CYS A 78 -8.09 -5.20 17.57
C CYS A 78 -6.95 -5.02 16.57
N MET A 79 -5.72 -4.78 17.06
CA MET A 79 -4.54 -4.63 16.22
C MET A 79 -4.20 -5.92 15.46
N HIS A 80 -4.35 -7.09 16.07
CA HIS A 80 -4.18 -8.37 15.35
C HIS A 80 -5.18 -8.53 14.21
N ILE A 81 -6.46 -8.19 14.42
CA ILE A 81 -7.49 -8.23 13.38
C ILE A 81 -7.12 -7.26 12.23
N LEU A 82 -6.73 -6.03 12.56
CA LEU A 82 -6.33 -5.02 11.57
C LEU A 82 -5.08 -5.46 10.78
N THR A 83 -4.11 -6.08 11.43
CA THR A 83 -2.93 -6.64 10.76
C THR A 83 -3.31 -7.69 9.73
N ILE A 84 -4.23 -8.60 10.07
CA ILE A 84 -4.77 -9.60 9.13
C ILE A 84 -5.48 -8.92 7.96
N CYS A 85 -6.29 -7.90 8.21
CA CYS A 85 -6.96 -7.13 7.16
C CYS A 85 -5.96 -6.46 6.19
N ILE A 86 -4.92 -5.81 6.72
CA ILE A 86 -3.86 -5.18 5.91
C ILE A 86 -3.12 -6.22 5.08
N PHE A 87 -2.81 -7.37 5.68
CA PHE A 87 -2.19 -8.50 4.99
C PHE A 87 -3.06 -8.98 3.82
N LEU A 88 -4.36 -9.23 4.04
CA LEU A 88 -5.30 -9.65 3.00
C LEU A 88 -5.42 -8.62 1.87
N ILE A 89 -5.45 -7.33 2.19
CA ILE A 89 -5.49 -6.26 1.19
C ILE A 89 -4.22 -6.30 0.33
N SER A 90 -3.06 -6.41 0.95
CA SER A 90 -1.76 -6.43 0.25
C SER A 90 -1.62 -7.66 -0.66
N PHE A 91 -1.99 -8.84 -0.17
CA PHE A 91 -1.98 -10.07 -0.97
C PHE A 91 -3.03 -10.05 -2.08
N GLY A 92 -4.22 -9.51 -1.82
CA GLY A 92 -5.25 -9.34 -2.85
C GLY A 92 -4.76 -8.50 -4.02
N ARG A 93 -3.96 -7.47 -3.76
CA ARG A 93 -3.34 -6.64 -4.80
C ARG A 93 -2.30 -7.42 -5.61
N MET A 94 -1.50 -8.23 -4.95
CA MET A 94 -0.52 -9.08 -5.62
C MET A 94 -1.20 -10.06 -6.59
N LEU A 95 -2.31 -10.68 -6.17
CA LEU A 95 -3.13 -11.54 -7.03
C LEU A 95 -3.74 -10.77 -8.22
N GLU A 96 -4.24 -9.55 -8.00
CA GLU A 96 -4.78 -8.69 -9.07
C GLU A 96 -3.72 -8.41 -10.14
N ILE A 97 -2.47 -8.12 -9.75
CA ILE A 97 -1.34 -7.93 -10.65
C ILE A 97 -1.06 -9.19 -11.47
N TYR A 98 -1.00 -10.37 -10.84
CA TYR A 98 -0.75 -11.64 -11.54
C TYR A 98 -1.85 -11.94 -12.56
N VAL A 99 -3.11 -11.77 -12.20
CA VAL A 99 -4.25 -12.00 -13.11
C VAL A 99 -4.18 -11.04 -14.29
N MET A 100 -3.96 -9.75 -14.05
CA MET A 100 -3.85 -8.76 -15.12
C MET A 100 -2.68 -9.05 -16.06
N THR A 101 -1.53 -9.44 -15.53
CA THR A 101 -0.36 -9.79 -16.33
C THR A 101 -0.60 -11.03 -17.19
N SER A 102 -1.30 -12.05 -16.64
CA SER A 102 -1.63 -13.27 -17.36
C SER A 102 -2.57 -13.04 -18.55
N VAL A 103 -3.49 -12.08 -18.45
CA VAL A 103 -4.47 -11.76 -19.50
C VAL A 103 -3.91 -10.75 -20.51
N ALA A 104 -2.74 -10.16 -20.26
CA ALA A 104 -2.13 -9.10 -21.07
C ALA A 104 -2.11 -9.35 -22.60
N PRO A 105 -1.82 -10.56 -23.13
CA PRO A 105 -1.74 -10.77 -24.58
C PRO A 105 -3.05 -10.48 -25.31
N ILE A 106 -4.20 -10.69 -24.69
CA ILE A 106 -5.53 -10.54 -25.32
C ILE A 106 -5.84 -9.07 -25.64
N PRO A 107 -5.82 -8.11 -24.67
CA PRO A 107 -6.07 -6.70 -24.97
C PRO A 107 -4.95 -6.06 -25.80
N MET A 108 -3.70 -6.55 -25.67
CA MET A 108 -2.57 -6.06 -26.46
C MET A 108 -2.71 -6.40 -27.95
N ALA A 109 -3.25 -7.58 -28.29
CA ALA A 109 -3.53 -7.96 -29.68
C ALA A 109 -4.52 -7.00 -30.37
N ASN A 110 -5.48 -6.45 -29.61
CA ASN A 110 -6.50 -5.53 -30.11
C ASN A 110 -6.07 -4.05 -30.12
N MET A 111 -4.88 -3.71 -29.61
CA MET A 111 -4.43 -2.33 -29.47
C MET A 111 -4.35 -1.56 -30.79
N LEU A 112 -4.05 -2.24 -31.90
CA LEU A 112 -3.98 -1.67 -33.24
C LEU A 112 -5.20 -2.02 -34.13
N GLY A 113 -6.15 -2.77 -33.58
CA GLY A 113 -7.38 -3.17 -34.26
C GLY A 113 -8.42 -2.04 -34.38
N ARG A 114 -9.61 -2.42 -34.84
CA ARG A 114 -10.75 -1.50 -34.98
C ARG A 114 -11.27 -1.02 -33.60
N ASP A 115 -11.09 -1.86 -32.56
CA ASP A 115 -11.49 -1.60 -31.18
C ASP A 115 -10.25 -1.34 -30.28
N SER A 116 -9.45 -0.33 -30.66
CA SER A 116 -8.24 0.08 -29.90
C SER A 116 -8.54 0.51 -28.46
N HIS A 117 -9.80 0.77 -28.12
CA HIS A 117 -10.24 1.14 -26.77
C HIS A 117 -9.93 0.07 -25.72
N MET A 118 -10.03 -1.23 -26.07
CA MET A 118 -9.77 -2.32 -25.14
C MET A 118 -8.28 -2.34 -24.71
N GLY A 119 -7.35 -2.19 -25.66
CA GLY A 119 -5.92 -2.12 -25.37
C GLY A 119 -5.53 -0.89 -24.57
N GLN A 120 -6.11 0.27 -24.91
CA GLN A 120 -5.87 1.52 -24.17
C GLN A 120 -6.39 1.45 -22.72
N ASN A 121 -7.59 0.93 -22.51
CA ASN A 121 -8.14 0.77 -21.17
C ASN A 121 -7.35 -0.24 -20.35
N TYR A 122 -6.84 -1.31 -20.97
CA TYR A 122 -5.93 -2.25 -20.32
C TYR A 122 -4.64 -1.55 -19.85
N MET A 123 -4.00 -0.75 -20.71
CA MET A 123 -2.79 0.00 -20.34
C MET A 123 -3.04 0.99 -19.21
N LYS A 124 -4.19 1.67 -19.21
CA LYS A 124 -4.61 2.54 -18.09
C LYS A 124 -4.80 1.75 -16.80
N SER A 125 -5.43 0.57 -16.87
CA SER A 125 -5.62 -0.30 -15.71
C SER A 125 -4.29 -0.83 -15.16
N LEU A 126 -3.35 -1.19 -16.04
CA LEU A 126 -2.01 -1.61 -15.66
C LEU A 126 -1.23 -0.46 -14.97
N GLY A 127 -1.29 0.74 -15.55
CA GLY A 127 -0.72 1.94 -14.93
C GLY A 127 -1.36 2.27 -13.58
N ALA A 128 -2.68 2.04 -13.44
CA ALA A 128 -3.41 2.23 -12.18
C ALA A 128 -2.90 1.28 -11.08
N LEU A 129 -2.55 0.04 -11.40
CA LEU A 129 -1.95 -0.89 -10.45
C LEU A 129 -0.57 -0.42 -9.98
N GLY A 130 0.27 0.09 -10.89
CA GLY A 130 1.56 0.70 -10.53
C GLY A 130 1.40 1.94 -9.64
N LEU A 131 0.48 2.85 -10.01
CA LEU A 131 0.17 4.04 -9.20
C LEU A 131 -0.38 3.67 -7.82
N GLN A 132 -1.18 2.60 -7.74
CA GLN A 132 -1.72 2.13 -6.48
C GLN A 132 -0.63 1.66 -5.51
N ALA A 133 0.40 0.96 -6.00
CA ALA A 133 1.54 0.57 -5.17
C ALA A 133 2.23 1.80 -4.56
N PHE A 134 2.40 2.86 -5.34
CA PHE A 134 2.92 4.14 -4.85
C PHE A 134 2.02 4.78 -3.79
N LEU A 135 0.69 4.80 -4.00
CA LEU A 135 -0.26 5.32 -3.01
C LEU A 135 -0.25 4.54 -1.69
N ILE A 136 -0.06 3.22 -1.73
CA ILE A 136 0.09 2.40 -0.52
C ILE A 136 1.28 2.86 0.31
N ILE A 137 2.44 3.12 -0.33
CA ILE A 137 3.63 3.58 0.37
C ILE A 137 3.41 4.96 0.99
N ILE A 138 2.75 5.87 0.29
CA ILE A 138 2.39 7.18 0.84
C ILE A 138 1.50 7.02 2.09
N CYS A 139 0.50 6.14 2.03
CA CYS A 139 -0.36 5.88 3.19
C CYS A 139 0.43 5.34 4.38
N VAL A 140 1.37 4.41 4.15
CA VAL A 140 2.24 3.86 5.20
C VAL A 140 3.18 4.94 5.75
N ALA A 141 3.71 5.82 4.91
CA ALA A 141 4.55 6.94 5.33
C ALA A 141 3.79 7.92 6.25
N ILE A 142 2.57 8.29 5.85
CA ILE A 142 1.71 9.15 6.66
C ILE A 142 1.40 8.48 8.00
N TYR A 143 1.07 7.19 8.00
CA TYR A 143 0.83 6.42 9.20
C TYR A 143 2.05 6.44 10.14
N ALA A 144 3.24 6.17 9.61
CA ALA A 144 4.48 6.19 10.38
C ALA A 144 4.74 7.56 11.02
N ALA A 145 4.52 8.65 10.27
CA ALA A 145 4.65 10.02 10.78
C ALA A 145 3.61 10.34 11.88
N LEU A 146 2.37 9.86 11.74
CA LEU A 146 1.32 10.05 12.73
C LEU A 146 1.62 9.29 14.03
N VAL A 147 2.10 8.06 13.95
CA VAL A 147 2.46 7.24 15.11
C VAL A 147 3.64 7.85 15.87
N GLN A 148 4.63 8.41 15.20
CA GLN A 148 5.75 9.10 15.84
C GLN A 148 5.32 10.32 16.67
N ASN A 149 4.30 11.03 16.22
CA ASN A 149 3.78 12.18 16.96
C ASN A 149 3.04 11.80 18.26
N ILE A 150 2.54 10.57 18.37
CA ILE A 150 1.85 10.09 19.59
C ILE A 150 2.82 9.95 20.76
N ALA A 151 4.01 9.47 20.50
CA ALA A 151 5.03 9.19 21.52
C ALA A 151 5.45 10.43 22.36
N VAL A 152 5.10 11.64 21.91
CA VAL A 152 5.45 12.90 22.56
C VAL A 152 4.43 13.33 23.64
N THR A 153 3.24 12.70 23.71
CA THR A 153 2.10 13.21 24.51
C THR A 153 2.02 12.72 25.96
N GLY A 154 2.92 11.87 26.43
CA GLY A 154 3.07 11.53 27.86
C GLY A 154 1.99 10.63 28.51
N ASP A 155 0.80 10.49 27.93
CA ASP A 155 -0.29 9.65 28.47
C ASP A 155 -0.35 8.31 27.72
N ILE A 156 0.06 7.22 28.39
CA ILE A 156 0.13 5.87 27.78
C ILE A 156 -1.25 5.39 27.30
N SER A 157 -2.30 5.61 28.09
CA SER A 157 -3.68 5.26 27.71
C SER A 157 -4.12 5.95 26.41
N TYR A 158 -3.88 7.25 26.32
CA TYR A 158 -4.19 8.04 25.13
C TYR A 158 -3.38 7.57 23.91
N ALA A 159 -2.11 7.28 24.11
CA ALA A 159 -1.22 6.78 23.06
C ALA A 159 -1.70 5.46 22.44
N ILE A 160 -2.13 4.50 23.29
CA ILE A 160 -2.64 3.19 22.86
C ILE A 160 -3.90 3.35 22.00
N TRP A 161 -4.90 4.13 22.45
CA TRP A 161 -6.14 4.35 21.70
C TRP A 161 -5.93 5.12 20.40
N THR A 162 -5.05 6.10 20.41
CA THR A 162 -4.73 6.91 19.25
C THR A 162 -3.99 6.08 18.18
N CYS A 163 -3.05 5.23 18.60
CA CYS A 163 -2.37 4.29 17.71
C CYS A 163 -3.35 3.33 17.03
N MET A 164 -4.31 2.77 17.79
CA MET A 164 -5.38 1.95 17.22
C MET A 164 -6.21 2.74 16.20
N GLY A 165 -6.60 3.96 16.52
CA GLY A 165 -7.36 4.83 15.60
C GLY A 165 -6.62 5.09 14.30
N TYR A 166 -5.31 5.37 14.35
CA TYR A 166 -4.50 5.56 13.14
C TYR A 166 -4.33 4.28 12.32
N THR A 167 -4.26 3.11 12.97
CA THR A 167 -4.20 1.83 12.27
C THR A 167 -5.51 1.52 11.55
N VAL A 168 -6.66 1.84 12.15
CA VAL A 168 -7.97 1.76 11.49
C VAL A 168 -8.01 2.69 10.27
N LEU A 169 -7.55 3.92 10.43
CA LEU A 169 -7.50 4.91 9.34
C LEU A 169 -6.59 4.42 8.20
N LEU A 170 -5.45 3.83 8.51
CA LEU A 170 -4.58 3.19 7.52
C LEU A 170 -5.30 2.08 6.76
N CYS A 171 -5.99 1.18 7.46
CA CYS A 171 -6.74 0.09 6.84
C CYS A 171 -7.78 0.61 5.84
N PHE A 172 -8.58 1.61 6.22
CA PHE A 172 -9.55 2.26 5.32
C PHE A 172 -8.89 2.97 4.14
N SER A 173 -7.77 3.65 4.36
CA SER A 173 -7.01 4.32 3.31
C SER A 173 -6.51 3.32 2.27
N LEU A 174 -5.97 2.18 2.71
CA LEU A 174 -5.50 1.11 1.83
C LEU A 174 -6.62 0.52 0.97
N LEU A 175 -7.82 0.33 1.53
CA LEU A 175 -8.99 -0.11 0.75
C LEU A 175 -9.37 0.88 -0.34
N LYS A 176 -9.22 2.18 -0.10
CA LYS A 176 -9.55 3.24 -1.03
C LYS A 176 -8.51 3.48 -2.13
N THR A 177 -7.24 3.10 -1.92
CA THR A 177 -6.14 3.36 -2.88
C THR A 177 -6.41 2.81 -4.27
N GLY A 178 -7.05 1.63 -4.38
CA GLY A 178 -7.40 1.02 -5.67
C GLY A 178 -8.42 1.83 -6.48
N SER A 179 -9.46 2.30 -5.82
CA SER A 179 -10.47 3.13 -6.45
C SER A 179 -9.89 4.49 -6.87
N MET A 180 -9.05 5.09 -6.03
CA MET A 180 -8.39 6.36 -6.32
C MET A 180 -7.44 6.24 -7.51
N ALA A 181 -6.62 5.20 -7.57
CA ALA A 181 -5.68 4.98 -8.67
C ALA A 181 -6.42 4.81 -10.01
N LYS A 182 -7.50 4.02 -10.04
CA LYS A 182 -8.35 3.84 -11.23
C LYS A 182 -9.01 5.16 -11.66
N SER A 183 -9.51 5.95 -10.71
CA SER A 183 -10.13 7.25 -10.97
C SER A 183 -9.14 8.25 -11.57
N ILE A 184 -7.91 8.31 -11.07
CA ILE A 184 -6.87 9.24 -11.56
C ILE A 184 -6.50 8.93 -13.01
N LEU A 185 -6.41 7.66 -13.39
CA LEU A 185 -6.03 7.24 -14.74
C LEU A 185 -7.23 7.08 -15.69
N GLY A 186 -8.44 7.32 -15.20
CA GLY A 186 -9.66 7.17 -16.00
C GLY A 186 -9.84 5.74 -16.51
N ALA A 187 -9.47 4.76 -15.70
CA ALA A 187 -9.64 3.34 -15.96
C ALA A 187 -11.00 2.91 -15.39
N HIS A 188 -12.01 2.92 -16.25
CA HIS A 188 -13.38 2.47 -15.94
C HIS A 188 -13.67 1.13 -16.59
#